data_fadf778dea72705e67e3b99f310b310f
#
_entry.id   fadf778dea72705e67e3b99f310b310f
#
_cell.length_a   1.000
_cell.length_b   1.000
_cell.length_c   1.000
_cell.angle_alpha   90.00
_cell.angle_beta   90.00
_cell.angle_gamma   90.00
#
_symmetry.space_group_name_H-M   'P 1'
#
loop_
_entity.id
_entity.type
_entity.pdbx_description
1 polymer ?
#
loop_
_entity_poly.entity_id
_entity_poly.type
_entity_poly.pdbx_seq_one_letter_code
_entity_poly.pdbx_strand_id
1 'polypeptide(L)'
;MPDDAINQMHRYRDALVWAKQDEGKSRPVFGAYALYPGFFDQVNMKNPYQAGVDEVGIGAFALLPSQQNQGAIWLQDFFKAQLGNYLLSSPLIKEESLFVQEQSRIPYTGMKQQLYTDLTMLVSLGHAQEGENIRSIEYFERFKNGTAKYYHLPQDTFEMKYKGLQHIVNEIAFFGLAEQDEQGNKIINKVWQVKRVSIVKRNTLTEEQAGYISDSERLDYLFELGIALNLPNPIRNVPLDGFRKSMKLTTLAQINNVIEFNSIEPVYTEFYLNQ
;
A
#
# COMPACT_ATOMS: atom_id res chain seq x y z
N MET A 1 -14.88 -17.45 32.18
CA MET A 1 -15.72 -16.81 31.15
C MET A 1 -16.98 -17.65 31.04
N PRO A 2 -18.18 -17.10 30.97
CA PRO A 2 -19.40 -17.90 30.81
C PRO A 2 -19.38 -18.65 29.48
N ASP A 3 -19.75 -19.93 29.49
CA ASP A 3 -19.79 -20.78 28.28
C ASP A 3 -20.69 -20.22 27.20
N ASP A 4 -21.73 -19.48 27.58
CA ASP A 4 -22.60 -18.74 26.63
C ASP A 4 -21.87 -17.69 25.79
N ALA A 5 -20.85 -17.05 26.32
CA ALA A 5 -20.14 -16.01 25.59
C ALA A 5 -19.33 -16.58 24.40
N ILE A 6 -18.76 -17.77 24.57
CA ILE A 6 -18.05 -18.48 23.49
C ILE A 6 -19.04 -18.89 22.40
N ASN A 7 -20.19 -19.44 22.78
CA ASN A 7 -21.25 -19.82 21.84
C ASN A 7 -21.81 -18.61 21.09
N GLN A 8 -21.97 -17.47 21.75
CA GLN A 8 -22.38 -16.23 21.10
C GLN A 8 -21.34 -15.74 20.10
N MET A 9 -20.06 -15.77 20.43
CA MET A 9 -18.99 -15.38 19.50
C MET A 9 -18.97 -16.24 18.24
N HIS A 10 -19.16 -17.56 18.37
CA HIS A 10 -19.32 -18.45 17.22
C HIS A 10 -20.52 -18.03 16.35
N ARG A 11 -21.67 -17.80 16.96
CA ARG A 11 -22.88 -17.38 16.25
C ARG A 11 -22.68 -16.06 15.52
N TYR A 12 -22.07 -15.05 16.13
CA TYR A 12 -21.82 -13.75 15.49
C TYR A 12 -20.83 -13.86 14.34
N ARG A 13 -19.73 -14.61 14.53
CA ARG A 13 -18.74 -14.83 13.47
C ARG A 13 -19.35 -15.53 12.27
N ASP A 14 -20.15 -16.57 12.51
CA ASP A 14 -20.69 -17.43 11.46
C ASP A 14 -21.98 -16.91 10.85
N ALA A 15 -22.67 -15.95 11.52
CA ALA A 15 -23.90 -15.34 11.01
C ALA A 15 -23.66 -14.34 9.89
N LEU A 16 -22.47 -13.75 9.84
CA LEU A 16 -22.13 -12.79 8.80
C LEU A 16 -21.58 -13.54 7.58
N VAL A 17 -22.46 -13.73 6.61
CA VAL A 17 -22.13 -14.35 5.32
C VAL A 17 -22.25 -13.29 4.23
N TRP A 18 -21.20 -13.06 3.50
CA TRP A 18 -21.24 -12.23 2.32
C TRP A 18 -21.59 -13.11 1.10
N ALA A 19 -22.66 -12.77 0.42
CA ALA A 19 -23.03 -13.39 -0.83
C ALA A 19 -22.73 -12.41 -1.98
N LYS A 20 -21.74 -12.71 -2.80
CA LYS A 20 -21.55 -12.07 -4.10
C LYS A 20 -22.40 -12.80 -5.14
N GLN A 21 -22.99 -12.05 -6.08
CA GLN A 21 -23.89 -12.63 -7.10
C GLN A 21 -23.25 -13.72 -7.96
N ASP A 22 -21.93 -13.69 -8.18
CA ASP A 22 -21.22 -14.61 -9.09
C ASP A 22 -20.06 -15.41 -8.46
N GLU A 23 -19.67 -15.19 -7.21
CA GLU A 23 -18.46 -15.79 -6.62
C GLU A 23 -18.71 -16.67 -5.38
N GLY A 24 -19.97 -17.01 -5.10
CA GLY A 24 -20.30 -17.83 -3.93
C GLY A 24 -20.36 -17.05 -2.62
N LYS A 25 -20.49 -17.79 -1.51
CA LYS A 25 -20.64 -17.24 -0.16
C LYS A 25 -19.28 -17.21 0.53
N SER A 26 -18.89 -16.07 1.09
CA SER A 26 -17.68 -15.94 1.92
C SER A 26 -18.04 -15.49 3.34
N ARG A 27 -17.20 -15.86 4.30
CA ARG A 27 -17.32 -15.42 5.71
C ARG A 27 -16.33 -14.30 5.96
N PRO A 28 -16.76 -13.03 6.02
CA PRO A 28 -15.85 -11.89 6.15
C PRO A 28 -15.28 -11.74 7.57
N VAL A 29 -15.90 -12.36 8.57
CA VAL A 29 -15.43 -12.29 9.96
C VAL A 29 -14.53 -13.48 10.25
N PHE A 30 -13.22 -13.21 10.37
CA PHE A 30 -12.23 -14.25 10.65
C PHE A 30 -12.04 -14.53 12.16
N GLY A 31 -12.39 -13.56 13.01
CA GLY A 31 -12.26 -13.72 14.45
C GLY A 31 -13.31 -12.98 15.26
N ALA A 32 -13.62 -13.52 16.43
CA ALA A 32 -14.51 -12.91 17.41
C ALA A 32 -13.90 -13.05 18.80
N TYR A 33 -13.70 -11.91 19.47
CA TYR A 33 -12.97 -11.88 20.73
C TYR A 33 -13.77 -11.15 21.81
N ALA A 34 -13.86 -11.74 23.00
CA ALA A 34 -14.47 -11.11 24.15
C ALA A 34 -13.42 -10.31 24.93
N LEU A 35 -13.76 -9.09 25.28
CA LEU A 35 -13.04 -8.33 26.30
C LEU A 35 -13.81 -8.44 27.61
N TYR A 36 -13.14 -8.84 28.68
CA TYR A 36 -13.78 -9.00 29.97
C TYR A 36 -12.92 -8.46 31.10
N PRO A 37 -13.52 -7.92 32.17
CA PRO A 37 -12.78 -7.54 33.35
C PRO A 37 -12.26 -8.82 34.06
N GLY A 38 -10.95 -9.00 34.06
CA GLY A 38 -10.32 -10.18 34.67
C GLY A 38 -8.97 -9.82 35.25
N PHE A 39 -8.68 -10.39 36.42
CA PHE A 39 -7.41 -10.19 37.10
C PHE A 39 -6.47 -11.35 36.77
N PHE A 40 -5.43 -11.07 36.00
CA PHE A 40 -4.39 -12.01 35.63
C PHE A 40 -3.03 -11.35 35.71
N ASP A 41 -2.02 -12.08 36.12
CA ASP A 41 -0.63 -11.67 35.98
C ASP A 41 -0.18 -11.87 34.51
N GLN A 42 -0.56 -10.90 33.67
CA GLN A 42 -0.31 -10.97 32.21
C GLN A 42 1.18 -10.88 31.85
N VAL A 43 2.04 -10.52 32.79
CA VAL A 43 3.50 -10.49 32.58
C VAL A 43 4.07 -11.90 32.63
N ASN A 44 3.64 -12.71 33.61
CA ASN A 44 4.21 -14.03 33.88
C ASN A 44 3.34 -15.19 33.41
N MET A 45 2.09 -14.93 33.00
CA MET A 45 1.16 -15.97 32.55
C MET A 45 0.84 -15.78 31.06
N LYS A 46 0.62 -16.90 30.36
CA LYS A 46 0.07 -16.88 29.01
C LYS A 46 -1.45 -16.74 29.04
N ASN A 47 -2.00 -16.14 28.01
CA ASN A 47 -3.45 -16.07 27.85
C ASN A 47 -4.04 -17.51 27.78
N PRO A 48 -4.93 -17.90 28.68
CA PRO A 48 -5.52 -19.24 28.68
C PRO A 48 -6.37 -19.54 27.44
N TYR A 49 -6.76 -18.51 26.69
CA TYR A 49 -7.53 -18.63 25.45
C TYR A 49 -6.67 -18.51 24.18
N GLN A 50 -5.32 -18.47 24.32
CA GLN A 50 -4.43 -18.24 23.19
C GLN A 50 -4.59 -19.30 22.08
N ALA A 51 -4.72 -20.56 22.44
CA ALA A 51 -4.95 -21.63 21.45
C ALA A 51 -6.21 -21.40 20.63
N GLY A 52 -7.31 -20.98 21.24
CA GLY A 52 -8.56 -20.67 20.54
C GLY A 52 -8.43 -19.43 19.65
N VAL A 53 -7.64 -18.43 20.09
CA VAL A 53 -7.34 -17.24 19.26
C VAL A 53 -6.57 -17.64 18.02
N ASP A 54 -5.55 -18.47 18.14
CA ASP A 54 -4.63 -18.83 17.05
C ASP A 54 -5.24 -19.85 16.07
N GLU A 55 -5.97 -20.85 16.58
CA GLU A 55 -6.45 -21.96 15.76
C GLU A 55 -7.80 -21.67 15.10
N VAL A 56 -8.72 -21.06 15.86
CA VAL A 56 -10.10 -20.88 15.39
C VAL A 56 -10.58 -19.42 15.35
N GLY A 57 -9.72 -18.47 15.71
CA GLY A 57 -10.09 -17.07 15.73
C GLY A 57 -11.16 -16.71 16.76
N ILE A 58 -11.27 -17.49 17.85
CA ILE A 58 -12.23 -17.25 18.93
C ILE A 58 -11.49 -17.30 20.24
N GLY A 59 -11.66 -16.27 21.05
CA GLY A 59 -10.98 -16.21 22.32
C GLY A 59 -11.43 -15.06 23.20
N ALA A 60 -10.69 -14.81 24.25
CA ALA A 60 -10.98 -13.74 25.17
C ALA A 60 -9.70 -13.08 25.68
N PHE A 61 -9.77 -11.79 25.93
CA PHE A 61 -8.71 -11.01 26.52
C PHE A 61 -9.20 -10.39 27.82
N ALA A 62 -8.49 -10.66 28.90
CA ALA A 62 -8.71 -9.95 30.14
C ALA A 62 -8.23 -8.50 29.98
N LEU A 63 -9.06 -7.57 30.35
CA LEU A 63 -8.77 -6.14 30.34
C LEU A 63 -9.08 -5.55 31.71
N LEU A 64 -8.05 -5.16 32.43
CA LEU A 64 -8.19 -4.48 33.70
C LEU A 64 -7.56 -3.11 33.62
N PRO A 65 -8.26 -2.04 33.92
CA PRO A 65 -7.67 -0.70 33.98
C PRO A 65 -6.50 -0.70 34.98
N SER A 66 -5.32 -0.33 34.51
CA SER A 66 -4.10 -0.28 35.29
C SER A 66 -3.29 0.95 34.88
N GLN A 67 -2.74 1.66 35.83
CA GLN A 67 -1.88 2.82 35.57
C GLN A 67 -0.61 2.45 34.79
N GLN A 68 -0.19 1.19 34.85
CA GLN A 68 1.01 0.67 34.20
C GLN A 68 0.73 -0.14 32.92
N ASN A 69 -0.50 -0.15 32.44
CA ASN A 69 -0.96 -0.95 31.27
C ASN A 69 -0.71 -2.49 31.38
N GLN A 70 -0.37 -3.00 32.54
CA GLN A 70 -0.10 -4.43 32.74
C GLN A 70 -1.36 -5.29 32.58
N GLY A 71 -2.54 -4.70 32.74
CA GLY A 71 -3.82 -5.37 32.55
C GLY A 71 -4.29 -5.53 31.13
N ALA A 72 -3.50 -5.13 30.12
CA ALA A 72 -3.85 -5.18 28.71
C ALA A 72 -2.74 -5.80 27.82
N ILE A 73 -1.75 -6.45 28.41
CA ILE A 73 -0.55 -6.96 27.70
C ILE A 73 -0.96 -7.95 26.60
N TRP A 74 -1.78 -8.92 26.91
CA TRP A 74 -2.22 -9.94 25.94
C TRP A 74 -2.96 -9.34 24.75
N LEU A 75 -3.82 -8.35 25.00
CA LEU A 75 -4.53 -7.63 23.94
C LEU A 75 -3.58 -6.78 23.11
N GLN A 76 -2.62 -6.11 23.74
CA GLN A 76 -1.62 -5.32 23.02
C GLN A 76 -0.74 -6.19 22.13
N ASP A 77 -0.29 -7.36 22.65
CA ASP A 77 0.53 -8.28 21.88
C ASP A 77 -0.25 -8.90 20.73
N PHE A 78 -1.53 -9.22 20.94
CA PHE A 78 -2.43 -9.64 19.87
C PHE A 78 -2.54 -8.57 18.78
N PHE A 79 -2.80 -7.31 19.14
CA PHE A 79 -2.86 -6.23 18.15
C PHE A 79 -1.52 -6.00 17.44
N LYS A 80 -0.40 -6.08 18.16
CA LYS A 80 0.92 -6.00 17.52
C LYS A 80 1.13 -7.12 16.52
N ALA A 81 0.72 -8.33 16.83
CA ALA A 81 0.83 -9.48 15.93
C ALA A 81 -0.10 -9.35 14.73
N GLN A 82 -1.35 -8.89 14.92
CA GLN A 82 -2.35 -8.74 13.84
C GLN A 82 -2.10 -7.52 12.95
N LEU A 83 -1.72 -6.40 13.54
CA LEU A 83 -1.42 -5.17 12.80
C LEU A 83 0.01 -5.19 12.23
N GLY A 84 0.78 -6.17 12.65
CA GLY A 84 2.18 -6.27 12.31
C GLY A 84 2.97 -5.09 12.83
N ASN A 85 4.21 -5.03 12.46
CA ASN A 85 5.07 -3.90 12.76
C ASN A 85 4.73 -2.63 11.96
N TYR A 86 3.54 -2.56 11.40
CA TYR A 86 3.05 -1.43 10.58
C TYR A 86 3.07 -0.10 11.33
N LEU A 87 2.89 -0.13 12.64
CA LEU A 87 2.80 1.08 13.46
C LEU A 87 4.09 1.40 14.24
N LEU A 88 5.03 0.47 14.37
CA LEU A 88 6.06 0.60 15.39
C LEU A 88 7.50 0.40 14.94
N SER A 89 7.80 -0.02 13.74
CA SER A 89 9.20 -0.19 13.37
C SER A 89 9.47 -0.11 11.88
N SER A 90 10.51 0.58 11.64
CA SER A 90 11.47 0.53 10.54
C SER A 90 11.38 -0.63 9.52
N PRO A 91 11.87 -0.36 8.36
CA PRO A 91 11.46 -0.79 7.02
C PRO A 91 11.98 -2.15 6.58
N LEU A 92 12.01 -3.15 7.42
CA LEU A 92 12.33 -4.53 7.05
C LEU A 92 11.10 -5.43 7.26
N ILE A 93 10.04 -5.12 6.55
CA ILE A 93 8.93 -6.06 6.42
C ILE A 93 9.45 -7.18 5.51
N LYS A 94 9.65 -8.36 6.07
CA LYS A 94 9.87 -9.55 5.27
C LYS A 94 8.63 -9.75 4.41
N GLU A 95 8.81 -9.94 3.11
CA GLU A 95 7.73 -10.11 2.11
C GLU A 95 6.67 -11.12 2.55
N GLU A 96 7.08 -12.19 3.23
CA GLU A 96 6.17 -13.22 3.75
C GLU A 96 5.17 -12.72 4.79
N SER A 97 5.55 -11.75 5.64
CA SER A 97 4.62 -11.24 6.67
C SER A 97 3.57 -10.30 6.10
N LEU A 98 3.88 -9.59 5.02
CA LEU A 98 2.93 -8.78 4.26
C LEU A 98 1.85 -9.66 3.61
N PHE A 99 2.26 -10.76 3.00
CA PHE A 99 1.36 -11.66 2.27
C PHE A 99 0.32 -12.30 3.18
N VAL A 100 0.73 -12.76 4.36
CA VAL A 100 -0.18 -13.36 5.36
C VAL A 100 -1.14 -12.34 5.96
N GLN A 101 -0.66 -11.13 6.21
CA GLN A 101 -1.49 -10.07 6.80
C GLN A 101 -2.53 -9.51 5.82
N GLU A 102 -2.24 -9.48 4.53
CA GLU A 102 -3.18 -8.98 3.53
C GLU A 102 -4.31 -9.97 3.22
N GLN A 103 -4.05 -11.26 3.28
CA GLN A 103 -5.12 -12.27 3.19
C GLN A 103 -6.12 -12.20 4.34
N SER A 104 -5.70 -11.66 5.49
CA SER A 104 -6.55 -11.49 6.67
C SER A 104 -7.23 -10.12 6.77
N ARG A 105 -6.93 -9.18 5.88
CA ARG A 105 -7.60 -7.87 5.86
C ARG A 105 -9.09 -8.06 5.59
N ILE A 106 -9.89 -7.65 6.57
CA ILE A 106 -11.33 -7.51 6.40
C ILE A 106 -11.57 -6.34 5.47
N PRO A 107 -12.15 -6.52 4.29
CA PRO A 107 -12.56 -5.38 3.49
C PRO A 107 -13.63 -4.62 4.28
N TYR A 108 -13.36 -3.37 4.60
CA TYR A 108 -14.38 -2.47 5.11
C TYR A 108 -15.56 -2.49 4.13
N THR A 109 -16.78 -2.52 4.67
CA THR A 109 -17.98 -2.42 3.85
C THR A 109 -17.89 -1.18 2.96
N GLY A 110 -17.82 -1.38 1.64
CA GLY A 110 -17.60 -0.29 0.67
C GLY A 110 -16.18 -0.14 0.13
N MET A 111 -15.16 -0.80 0.71
CA MET A 111 -13.85 -0.88 0.08
C MET A 111 -13.83 -2.05 -0.91
N LYS A 112 -13.38 -1.78 -2.13
CA LYS A 112 -13.03 -2.85 -3.07
C LYS A 112 -11.84 -3.61 -2.49
N GLN A 113 -11.87 -4.94 -2.61
CA GLN A 113 -10.76 -5.78 -2.20
C GLN A 113 -9.50 -5.33 -2.94
N GLN A 114 -8.41 -5.13 -2.23
CA GLN A 114 -7.11 -4.90 -2.85
C GLN A 114 -6.69 -6.19 -3.57
N LEU A 115 -6.58 -6.10 -4.90
CA LEU A 115 -6.25 -7.25 -5.73
C LEU A 115 -4.74 -7.52 -5.79
N TYR A 116 -3.94 -6.46 -5.65
CA TYR A 116 -2.49 -6.51 -5.80
C TYR A 116 -1.82 -5.82 -4.63
N THR A 117 -1.14 -6.58 -3.81
CA THR A 117 -0.48 -6.12 -2.58
C THR A 117 0.82 -5.38 -2.87
N ASP A 118 1.43 -5.71 -4.00
CA ASP A 118 2.65 -5.12 -4.51
C ASP A 118 2.39 -4.24 -5.74
N LEU A 119 1.20 -3.62 -5.80
CA LEU A 119 0.82 -2.75 -6.90
C LEU A 119 1.89 -1.69 -7.13
N THR A 120 2.43 -1.69 -8.34
CA THR A 120 3.54 -0.84 -8.74
C THR A 120 3.10 0.06 -9.88
N MET A 121 3.29 1.35 -9.70
CA MET A 121 3.07 2.31 -10.76
C MET A 121 4.40 2.68 -11.42
N LEU A 122 4.48 2.48 -12.73
CA LEU A 122 5.61 2.90 -13.55
C LEU A 122 5.25 4.17 -14.30
N VAL A 123 6.15 5.14 -14.32
CA VAL A 123 6.01 6.40 -15.07
C VAL A 123 7.37 6.89 -15.56
N SER A 124 7.35 7.83 -16.50
CA SER A 124 8.56 8.58 -16.88
C SER A 124 8.68 9.85 -16.08
N LEU A 125 9.89 10.18 -15.67
CA LEU A 125 10.21 11.54 -15.26
C LEU A 125 10.14 12.44 -16.51
N GLY A 126 9.31 13.48 -16.47
CA GLY A 126 9.20 14.41 -17.57
C GLY A 126 10.54 15.13 -17.80
N HIS A 127 10.87 15.40 -19.07
CA HIS A 127 12.05 16.21 -19.40
C HIS A 127 11.99 17.58 -18.72
N ALA A 128 13.15 18.15 -18.45
CA ALA A 128 13.26 19.57 -18.22
C ALA A 128 12.71 20.27 -19.48
N GLN A 129 11.55 20.90 -19.38
CA GLN A 129 11.03 21.70 -20.49
C GLN A 129 11.81 23.00 -20.55
N GLU A 130 12.09 23.47 -21.76
CA GLU A 130 12.61 24.80 -21.94
C GLU A 130 11.52 25.82 -21.57
N GLY A 131 11.86 26.82 -20.73
CA GLY A 131 10.94 27.87 -20.30
C GLY A 131 10.86 28.04 -18.78
N GLU A 132 9.85 28.76 -18.32
CA GLU A 132 9.68 29.16 -16.91
C GLU A 132 9.43 27.97 -15.92
N ASN A 133 9.15 26.79 -16.44
CA ASN A 133 8.78 25.60 -15.66
C ASN A 133 9.85 24.51 -15.71
N ILE A 134 11.11 24.89 -15.62
CA ILE A 134 12.23 23.94 -15.64
C ILE A 134 12.39 23.34 -14.25
N ARG A 135 12.33 22.00 -14.16
CA ARG A 135 12.67 21.30 -12.93
C ARG A 135 14.15 21.45 -12.61
N SER A 136 14.47 21.64 -11.34
CA SER A 136 15.86 21.77 -10.90
C SER A 136 16.67 20.52 -11.18
N ILE A 137 17.95 20.67 -11.51
CA ILE A 137 18.88 19.55 -11.70
C ILE A 137 18.94 18.68 -10.44
N GLU A 138 18.90 19.30 -9.27
CA GLU A 138 18.91 18.61 -7.98
C GLU A 138 17.71 17.69 -7.81
N TYR A 139 16.54 18.05 -8.34
CA TYR A 139 15.36 17.21 -8.32
C TYR A 139 15.60 15.89 -9.09
N PHE A 140 16.20 15.94 -10.26
CA PHE A 140 16.54 14.76 -11.05
C PHE A 140 17.63 13.92 -10.38
N GLU A 141 18.67 14.55 -9.82
CA GLU A 141 19.76 13.87 -9.13
C GLU A 141 19.26 13.08 -7.91
N ARG A 142 18.23 13.54 -7.21
CA ARG A 142 17.62 12.80 -6.11
C ARG A 142 17.03 11.46 -6.57
N PHE A 143 16.41 11.42 -7.73
CA PHE A 143 15.92 10.15 -8.29
C PHE A 143 17.08 9.25 -8.72
N LYS A 144 18.06 9.80 -9.41
CA LYS A 144 19.26 9.07 -9.83
C LYS A 144 20.00 8.44 -8.65
N ASN A 145 20.13 9.17 -7.57
CA ASN A 145 20.82 8.73 -6.36
C ASN A 145 19.94 7.90 -5.41
N GLY A 146 18.64 7.73 -5.70
CA GLY A 146 17.70 7.01 -4.85
C GLY A 146 17.31 7.75 -3.56
N THR A 147 17.55 9.07 -3.50
CA THR A 147 17.26 9.91 -2.32
C THR A 147 15.98 10.73 -2.46
N ALA A 148 15.24 10.55 -3.55
CA ALA A 148 13.97 11.23 -3.77
C ALA A 148 12.95 10.87 -2.69
N LYS A 149 12.32 11.89 -2.11
CA LYS A 149 11.31 11.74 -1.05
C LYS A 149 9.89 11.96 -1.56
N TYR A 150 9.75 12.63 -2.69
CA TYR A 150 8.46 13.03 -3.23
C TYR A 150 8.42 12.87 -4.74
N TYR A 151 7.24 12.51 -5.24
CA TYR A 151 6.89 12.61 -6.64
C TYR A 151 5.46 13.14 -6.76
N HIS A 152 5.18 13.96 -7.76
CA HIS A 152 3.84 14.45 -8.00
C HIS A 152 3.37 14.15 -9.42
N LEU A 153 2.08 13.93 -9.54
CA LEU A 153 1.41 13.59 -10.79
C LEU A 153 0.09 14.35 -10.87
N PRO A 154 -0.19 15.09 -11.97
CA PRO A 154 -1.50 15.70 -12.14
C PRO A 154 -2.62 14.66 -12.03
N GLN A 155 -3.65 14.97 -11.22
CA GLN A 155 -4.78 14.07 -10.99
C GLN A 155 -5.47 13.71 -12.31
N ASP A 156 -5.73 14.71 -13.16
CA ASP A 156 -6.35 14.51 -14.46
C ASP A 156 -5.57 13.58 -15.39
N THR A 157 -4.24 13.60 -15.30
CA THR A 157 -3.37 12.73 -16.12
C THR A 157 -3.56 11.27 -15.75
N PHE A 158 -3.67 10.96 -14.47
CA PHE A 158 -3.97 9.61 -14.00
C PHE A 158 -5.39 9.20 -14.37
N GLU A 159 -6.35 10.07 -14.10
CA GLU A 159 -7.77 9.80 -14.33
C GLU A 159 -8.13 9.63 -15.81
N MET A 160 -7.44 10.35 -16.70
CA MET A 160 -7.60 10.16 -18.15
C MET A 160 -7.16 8.76 -18.60
N LYS A 161 -6.16 8.16 -17.96
CA LYS A 161 -5.68 6.83 -18.31
C LYS A 161 -6.45 5.72 -17.58
N TYR A 162 -6.77 5.95 -16.31
CA TYR A 162 -7.40 4.99 -15.41
C TYR A 162 -8.75 5.50 -14.91
N LYS A 163 -9.61 5.88 -15.88
CA LYS A 163 -10.95 6.41 -15.60
C LYS A 163 -11.75 5.41 -14.75
N GLY A 164 -12.36 5.91 -13.68
CA GLY A 164 -13.12 5.08 -12.74
C GLY A 164 -12.28 4.30 -11.71
N LEU A 165 -10.95 4.38 -11.79
CA LEU A 165 -10.02 3.67 -10.91
C LEU A 165 -9.26 4.62 -9.95
N GLN A 166 -9.81 5.81 -9.66
CA GLN A 166 -9.15 6.81 -8.81
C GLN A 166 -8.79 6.27 -7.41
N HIS A 167 -9.60 5.36 -6.89
CA HIS A 167 -9.36 4.71 -5.59
C HIS A 167 -8.08 3.86 -5.56
N ILE A 168 -7.62 3.36 -6.72
CA ILE A 168 -6.42 2.52 -6.81
C ILE A 168 -5.14 3.30 -6.49
N VAL A 169 -5.15 4.63 -6.65
CA VAL A 169 -3.98 5.46 -6.33
C VAL A 169 -3.51 5.23 -4.89
N ASN A 170 -4.44 5.04 -3.96
CA ASN A 170 -4.11 4.76 -2.55
C ASN A 170 -3.62 3.32 -2.31
N GLU A 171 -3.77 2.43 -3.29
CA GLU A 171 -3.31 1.05 -3.20
C GLU A 171 -1.89 0.87 -3.79
N ILE A 172 -1.34 1.91 -4.44
CA ILE A 172 -0.01 1.85 -5.01
C ILE A 172 1.02 1.72 -3.89
N ALA A 173 1.66 0.56 -3.84
CA ALA A 173 2.66 0.24 -2.82
C ALA A 173 4.08 0.61 -3.28
N PHE A 174 4.32 0.58 -4.60
CA PHE A 174 5.63 0.88 -5.17
C PHE A 174 5.52 1.81 -6.37
N PHE A 175 6.58 2.55 -6.61
CA PHE A 175 6.66 3.56 -7.65
C PHE A 175 7.96 3.43 -8.42
N GLY A 176 7.91 3.12 -9.71
CA GLY A 176 9.07 3.02 -10.59
C GLY A 176 9.14 4.22 -11.54
N LEU A 177 10.28 4.87 -11.57
CA LEU A 177 10.49 6.06 -12.39
C LEU A 177 11.52 5.78 -13.48
N ALA A 178 11.14 6.05 -14.73
CA ALA A 178 12.06 5.98 -15.84
C ALA A 178 12.94 7.24 -15.89
N GLU A 179 14.23 7.02 -15.77
CA GLU A 179 15.27 8.02 -15.88
C GLU A 179 15.88 7.96 -17.28
N GLN A 180 16.53 9.04 -17.71
CA GLN A 180 17.30 9.05 -18.95
C GLN A 180 18.73 8.61 -18.65
N ASP A 181 19.24 7.63 -19.43
CA ASP A 181 20.64 7.23 -19.38
C ASP A 181 21.53 8.24 -20.15
N GLU A 182 22.83 8.03 -20.13
CA GLU A 182 23.81 8.89 -20.81
C GLU A 182 23.64 8.89 -22.35
N GLN A 183 22.94 7.89 -22.89
CA GLN A 183 22.66 7.74 -24.31
C GLN A 183 21.31 8.34 -24.72
N GLY A 184 20.56 8.87 -23.77
CA GLY A 184 19.23 9.44 -23.99
C GLY A 184 18.07 8.45 -23.95
N ASN A 185 18.34 7.15 -23.67
CA ASN A 185 17.29 6.15 -23.53
C ASN A 185 16.66 6.23 -22.14
N LYS A 186 15.37 5.92 -22.04
CA LYS A 186 14.69 5.83 -20.76
C LYS A 186 14.78 4.41 -20.20
N ILE A 187 15.26 4.31 -18.98
CA ILE A 187 15.42 3.06 -18.23
C ILE A 187 14.82 3.18 -16.83
N ILE A 188 14.33 2.08 -16.27
CA ILE A 188 13.90 2.01 -14.88
C ILE A 188 14.88 1.11 -14.13
N ASN A 189 15.67 1.69 -13.24
CA ASN A 189 16.67 1.00 -12.43
C ASN A 189 16.20 0.77 -11.01
N LYS A 190 15.26 1.57 -10.53
CA LYS A 190 14.85 1.62 -9.14
C LYS A 190 13.35 1.74 -9.02
N VAL A 191 12.86 1.22 -7.91
CA VAL A 191 11.51 1.46 -7.42
C VAL A 191 11.56 2.00 -6.00
N TRP A 192 10.62 2.85 -5.66
CA TRP A 192 10.47 3.41 -4.32
C TRP A 192 9.24 2.81 -3.66
N GLN A 193 9.35 2.49 -2.40
CA GLN A 193 8.16 2.22 -1.60
C GLN A 193 7.33 3.49 -1.47
N VAL A 194 6.02 3.40 -1.64
CA VAL A 194 5.09 4.49 -1.40
C VAL A 194 4.64 4.45 0.05
N LYS A 195 4.90 5.51 0.80
CA LYS A 195 4.46 5.64 2.20
C LYS A 195 3.05 6.18 2.30
N ARG A 196 2.75 7.15 1.46
CA ARG A 196 1.48 7.88 1.48
C ARG A 196 1.22 8.51 0.14
N VAL A 197 -0.06 8.61 -0.21
CA VAL A 197 -0.53 9.43 -1.32
C VAL A 197 -1.52 10.45 -0.79
N SER A 198 -1.41 11.68 -1.23
CA SER A 198 -2.33 12.77 -0.86
C SER A 198 -2.70 13.59 -2.09
N ILE A 199 -3.90 14.18 -2.07
CA ILE A 199 -4.33 15.12 -3.10
C ILE A 199 -4.02 16.53 -2.59
N VAL A 200 -3.27 17.28 -3.39
CA VAL A 200 -2.81 18.62 -3.03
C VAL A 200 -2.98 19.57 -4.21
N LYS A 201 -3.11 20.86 -3.92
CA LYS A 201 -3.04 21.87 -4.98
C LYS A 201 -1.60 22.04 -5.46
N ARG A 202 -1.38 22.14 -6.76
CA ARG A 202 -0.04 22.25 -7.35
C ARG A 202 0.73 23.48 -6.82
N ASN A 203 0.05 24.61 -6.58
CA ASN A 203 0.65 25.82 -6.03
C ASN A 203 1.10 25.72 -4.57
N THR A 204 0.71 24.65 -3.85
CA THR A 204 1.16 24.41 -2.46
C THR A 204 2.41 23.54 -2.40
N LEU A 205 2.85 22.98 -3.52
CA LEU A 205 4.02 22.13 -3.59
C LEU A 205 5.30 22.97 -3.56
N THR A 206 6.23 22.55 -2.72
CA THR A 206 7.56 23.14 -2.65
C THR A 206 8.45 22.72 -3.82
N GLU A 207 9.56 23.40 -4.03
CA GLU A 207 10.56 23.02 -5.03
C GLU A 207 11.15 21.62 -4.74
N GLU A 208 11.32 21.26 -3.46
CA GLU A 208 11.75 19.90 -3.09
C GLU A 208 10.76 18.82 -3.56
N GLN A 209 9.47 19.11 -3.48
CA GLN A 209 8.40 18.17 -3.82
C GLN A 209 8.13 18.04 -5.32
N ALA A 210 8.32 19.12 -6.07
CA ALA A 210 7.89 19.20 -7.46
C ALA A 210 9.01 19.54 -8.46
N GLY A 211 10.18 19.97 -7.98
CA GLY A 211 11.29 20.40 -8.81
C GLY A 211 11.22 21.87 -9.26
N TYR A 212 10.07 22.51 -9.12
CA TYR A 212 9.86 23.94 -9.37
C TYR A 212 8.58 24.43 -8.69
N ILE A 213 8.49 25.73 -8.41
CA ILE A 213 7.29 26.38 -7.86
C ILE A 213 6.34 26.71 -9.01
N SER A 214 5.05 26.62 -8.79
CA SER A 214 4.01 26.90 -9.79
C SER A 214 2.79 27.53 -9.13
N ASP A 215 2.19 28.52 -9.79
CA ASP A 215 0.95 29.17 -9.31
C ASP A 215 -0.34 28.43 -9.71
N SER A 216 -0.21 27.27 -10.35
CA SER A 216 -1.35 26.48 -10.81
C SER A 216 -2.18 25.93 -9.64
N GLU A 217 -3.49 26.11 -9.67
CA GLU A 217 -4.44 25.58 -8.69
C GLU A 217 -4.93 24.16 -8.99
N ARG A 218 -4.41 23.51 -10.05
CA ARG A 218 -4.80 22.15 -10.38
C ARG A 218 -4.52 21.21 -9.20
N LEU A 219 -5.23 20.10 -9.16
CA LEU A 219 -5.00 19.06 -8.16
C LEU A 219 -3.96 18.06 -8.68
N ASP A 220 -3.00 17.75 -7.83
CA ASP A 220 -1.97 16.75 -8.08
C ASP A 220 -2.04 15.66 -7.00
N TYR A 221 -1.75 14.42 -7.36
CA TYR A 221 -1.38 13.37 -6.41
C TYR A 221 0.06 13.59 -6.00
N LEU A 222 0.29 13.75 -4.70
CA LEU A 222 1.62 13.79 -4.10
C LEU A 222 1.92 12.45 -3.46
N PHE A 223 2.93 11.77 -3.96
CA PHE A 223 3.46 10.52 -3.43
C PHE A 223 4.62 10.82 -2.48
N GLU A 224 4.51 10.41 -1.24
CA GLU A 224 5.62 10.37 -0.29
C GLU A 224 6.37 9.06 -0.49
N LEU A 225 7.62 9.15 -0.91
CA LEU A 225 8.45 8.01 -1.24
C LEU A 225 9.25 7.56 -0.01
N GLY A 226 9.41 6.26 0.11
CA GLY A 226 10.23 5.61 1.12
C GLY A 226 11.60 5.22 0.59
N ILE A 227 11.97 3.98 0.91
CA ILE A 227 13.26 3.42 0.50
C ILE A 227 13.24 3.15 -1.00
N ALA A 228 14.36 3.48 -1.65
CA ALA A 228 14.62 3.09 -3.02
C ALA A 228 15.21 1.68 -3.05
N LEU A 229 14.61 0.82 -3.86
CA LEU A 229 15.06 -0.55 -4.12
C LEU A 229 15.62 -0.62 -5.54
N ASN A 230 16.81 -1.16 -5.72
CA ASN A 230 17.36 -1.41 -7.05
C ASN A 230 16.69 -2.64 -7.65
N LEU A 231 16.27 -2.54 -8.91
CA LEU A 231 15.78 -3.70 -9.64
C LEU A 231 16.95 -4.66 -9.95
N PRO A 232 16.71 -5.98 -9.95
CA PRO A 232 17.72 -6.97 -10.32
C PRO A 232 18.25 -6.74 -11.75
N ASN A 233 17.36 -6.34 -12.65
CA ASN A 233 17.67 -5.98 -14.02
C ASN A 233 17.01 -4.65 -14.37
N PRO A 234 17.72 -3.71 -15.02
CA PRO A 234 17.12 -2.49 -15.52
C PRO A 234 16.06 -2.79 -16.59
N ILE A 235 14.89 -2.15 -16.48
CA ILE A 235 13.86 -2.22 -17.51
C ILE A 235 14.19 -1.21 -18.59
N ARG A 236 14.34 -1.67 -19.82
CA ARG A 236 14.74 -0.90 -21.00
C ARG A 236 13.56 -0.62 -21.93
N ASN A 237 13.83 0.19 -22.95
CA ASN A 237 12.87 0.51 -24.02
C ASN A 237 11.57 1.14 -23.50
N VAL A 238 11.69 1.96 -22.45
CA VAL A 238 10.57 2.78 -21.99
C VAL A 238 10.27 3.84 -23.04
N PRO A 239 9.00 4.04 -23.43
CA PRO A 239 8.64 5.02 -24.45
C PRO A 239 9.18 6.42 -24.15
N LEU A 240 9.85 7.03 -25.13
CA LEU A 240 10.39 8.39 -25.01
C LEU A 240 9.27 9.43 -25.05
N ASP A 241 8.29 9.22 -25.94
CA ASP A 241 7.19 10.13 -26.19
C ASP A 241 5.91 9.69 -25.46
N GLY A 242 5.21 10.69 -24.96
CA GLY A 242 3.88 10.53 -24.40
C GLY A 242 3.91 9.92 -22.99
N PHE A 243 3.78 10.78 -21.99
CA PHE A 243 3.75 10.39 -20.58
C PHE A 243 2.77 9.24 -20.28
N ARG A 244 1.60 9.24 -20.94
CA ARG A 244 0.62 8.16 -20.76
C ARG A 244 1.09 6.80 -21.32
N LYS A 245 1.94 6.77 -22.35
CA LYS A 245 2.48 5.52 -22.90
C LYS A 245 3.46 4.85 -21.93
N SER A 246 4.23 5.63 -21.20
CA SER A 246 5.17 5.15 -20.20
C SER A 246 4.54 4.86 -18.84
N MET A 247 3.28 5.28 -18.61
CA MET A 247 2.56 4.99 -17.39
C MET A 247 1.96 3.58 -17.45
N LYS A 248 2.32 2.70 -16.51
CA LYS A 248 1.73 1.37 -16.35
C LYS A 248 1.46 1.09 -14.89
N LEU A 249 0.34 0.43 -14.60
CA LEU A 249 0.12 -0.26 -13.33
C LEU A 249 0.45 -1.73 -13.53
N THR A 250 1.29 -2.27 -12.68
CA THR A 250 1.80 -3.63 -12.71
C THR A 250 2.09 -4.11 -11.28
N THR A 251 2.80 -5.21 -11.11
CA THR A 251 3.21 -5.70 -9.80
C THR A 251 4.73 -5.69 -9.66
N LEU A 252 5.24 -5.54 -8.43
CA LEU A 252 6.68 -5.61 -8.15
C LEU A 252 7.25 -6.99 -8.55
N ALA A 253 6.50 -8.05 -8.27
CA ALA A 253 6.86 -9.41 -8.65
C ALA A 253 7.11 -9.54 -10.16
N GLN A 254 6.27 -8.89 -10.97
CA GLN A 254 6.42 -8.95 -12.43
C GLN A 254 7.64 -8.18 -12.92
N ILE A 255 7.86 -6.96 -12.44
CA ILE A 255 8.99 -6.13 -12.91
C ILE A 255 10.35 -6.66 -12.49
N ASN A 256 10.44 -7.45 -11.43
CA ASN A 256 11.69 -8.12 -11.04
C ASN A 256 12.17 -9.17 -12.06
N ASN A 257 11.25 -9.67 -12.90
CA ASN A 257 11.53 -10.73 -13.87
C ASN A 257 11.55 -10.25 -15.33
N VAL A 258 11.37 -8.95 -15.58
CA VAL A 258 11.24 -8.37 -16.93
C VAL A 258 12.37 -7.39 -17.19
N ILE A 259 12.92 -7.42 -18.41
CA ILE A 259 13.96 -6.50 -18.87
C ILE A 259 13.39 -5.47 -19.85
N GLU A 260 12.32 -5.83 -20.55
CA GLU A 260 11.73 -5.00 -21.61
C GLU A 260 10.39 -4.39 -21.14
N PHE A 261 10.25 -3.06 -21.28
CA PHE A 261 9.04 -2.36 -20.87
C PHE A 261 7.77 -2.89 -21.56
N ASN A 262 7.88 -3.28 -22.83
CA ASN A 262 6.75 -3.80 -23.59
C ASN A 262 6.29 -5.20 -23.13
N SER A 263 7.17 -5.96 -22.49
CA SER A 263 6.85 -7.27 -21.92
C SER A 263 6.15 -7.21 -20.56
N ILE A 264 6.02 -6.02 -19.99
CA ILE A 264 5.27 -5.83 -18.75
C ILE A 264 3.77 -5.89 -19.05
N GLU A 265 3.10 -6.85 -18.48
CA GLU A 265 1.64 -6.94 -18.54
C GLU A 265 1.02 -5.94 -17.56
N PRO A 266 0.18 -5.03 -18.04
CA PRO A 266 -0.50 -4.11 -17.14
C PRO A 266 -1.59 -4.85 -16.37
N VAL A 267 -1.66 -4.59 -15.06
CA VAL A 267 -2.83 -4.89 -14.25
C VAL A 267 -3.79 -3.70 -14.36
N TYR A 268 -5.08 -3.88 -14.18
CA TYR A 268 -6.07 -2.83 -14.40
C TYR A 268 -5.98 -2.24 -15.82
N THR A 269 -6.30 -3.06 -16.81
CA THR A 269 -6.35 -2.64 -18.21
C THR A 269 -7.64 -1.86 -18.52
N GLU A 270 -7.69 -1.18 -19.67
CA GLU A 270 -8.87 -0.46 -20.15
C GLU A 270 -10.13 -1.35 -20.23
N PHE A 271 -9.98 -2.66 -20.25
CA PHE A 271 -11.10 -3.60 -20.22
C PHE A 271 -11.99 -3.45 -18.97
N TYR A 272 -11.42 -3.06 -17.84
CA TYR A 272 -12.17 -2.76 -16.61
C TYR A 272 -12.85 -1.39 -16.61
N LEU A 273 -12.55 -0.55 -17.60
CA LEU A 273 -13.09 0.81 -17.70
C LEU A 273 -14.42 0.84 -18.48
N ASN A 274 -14.76 -0.26 -19.15
CA ASN A 274 -15.96 -0.36 -20.01
C ASN A 274 -17.05 -1.26 -19.41
N GLN A 275 -16.88 -1.73 -18.17
CA GLN A 275 -17.92 -2.40 -17.37
C GLN A 275 -18.43 -1.43 -16.30
#